data_c4fb527058b3fce532d1ed0a47293a28
#
_entry.id   c4fb527058b3fce532d1ed0a47293a28
#
_cell.length_a   1.000
_cell.length_b   1.000
_cell.length_c   1.000
_cell.angle_alpha   90.00
_cell.angle_beta   90.00
_cell.angle_gamma   90.00
#
_symmetry.space_group_name_H-M   'P 1'
#
loop_
_entity.id
_entity.type
_entity.pdbx_description
1 polymer ?
#
loop_
_entity_poly.entity_id
_entity_poly.type
_entity_poly.pdbx_seq_one_letter_code
_entity_poly.pdbx_strand_id
1 'polypeptide(L)'
;MKDIRQIVAANIAALRKRAGYTQAALAQQLQYSDKAVSKWESGASMPDAGVLLSIASLFGVTVDYLLREEHAEEKLPAASALRRRHLVISLLAVALVWLIATAVFVFLTFSPAEGPLWLSFIWAVPVSFIVALVFNSIWGRRRRNYLYISLLMWTLLGAVYLTCLPWNLWLLFVIGVPGQVIILLWAGMQKVEKKQ
;
A
#
# COMPACT_ATOMS: atom_id res chain seq x y z
N MET A 1 -33.15 -22.38 12.53
CA MET A 1 -32.47 -21.17 12.05
C MET A 1 -31.08 -21.13 12.71
N LYS A 2 -30.01 -21.08 11.94
CA LYS A 2 -28.69 -20.85 12.52
C LYS A 2 -28.64 -19.44 13.15
N ASP A 3 -27.88 -19.30 14.25
CA ASP A 3 -27.69 -18.01 14.87
C ASP A 3 -26.99 -17.06 13.88
N ILE A 4 -27.51 -15.85 13.73
CA ILE A 4 -26.97 -14.82 12.83
C ILE A 4 -25.48 -14.56 13.12
N ARG A 5 -25.04 -14.72 14.38
CA ARG A 5 -23.64 -14.60 14.78
C ARG A 5 -22.76 -15.64 14.08
N GLN A 6 -23.25 -16.88 13.96
CA GLN A 6 -22.54 -17.96 13.31
C GLN A 6 -22.48 -17.78 11.79
N ILE A 7 -23.53 -17.21 11.20
CA ILE A 7 -23.57 -16.86 9.78
C ILE A 7 -22.52 -15.78 9.47
N VAL A 8 -22.55 -14.69 10.23
CA VAL A 8 -21.58 -13.60 10.07
C VAL A 8 -20.14 -14.08 10.28
N ALA A 9 -19.92 -14.90 11.33
CA ALA A 9 -18.61 -15.47 11.62
C ALA A 9 -18.06 -16.31 10.45
N ALA A 10 -18.89 -17.19 9.91
CA ALA A 10 -18.53 -18.03 8.77
C ALA A 10 -18.21 -17.20 7.53
N ASN A 11 -19.02 -16.17 7.24
CA ASN A 11 -18.84 -15.31 6.09
C ASN A 11 -17.56 -14.46 6.19
N ILE A 12 -17.28 -13.88 7.35
CA ILE A 12 -16.02 -13.11 7.58
C ILE A 12 -14.82 -14.04 7.39
N ALA A 13 -14.84 -15.25 8.00
CA ALA A 13 -13.74 -16.18 7.89
C ALA A 13 -13.53 -16.67 6.43
N ALA A 14 -14.62 -16.91 5.70
CA ALA A 14 -14.57 -17.30 4.29
C ALA A 14 -13.96 -16.19 3.41
N LEU A 15 -14.44 -14.94 3.56
CA LEU A 15 -13.93 -13.79 2.82
C LEU A 15 -12.46 -13.53 3.12
N ARG A 16 -12.07 -13.56 4.40
CA ARG A 16 -10.66 -13.40 4.81
C ARG A 16 -9.75 -14.45 4.19
N LYS A 17 -10.12 -15.74 4.31
CA LYS A 17 -9.35 -16.85 3.74
C LYS A 17 -9.24 -16.72 2.22
N ARG A 18 -10.33 -16.39 1.54
CA ARG A 18 -10.39 -16.18 0.09
C ARG A 18 -9.48 -15.02 -0.35
N ALA A 19 -9.41 -13.94 0.43
CA ALA A 19 -8.52 -12.81 0.19
C ALA A 19 -7.05 -13.09 0.57
N GLY A 20 -6.75 -14.26 1.17
CA GLY A 20 -5.40 -14.65 1.60
C GLY A 20 -4.90 -13.90 2.83
N TYR A 21 -5.80 -13.31 3.63
CA TYR A 21 -5.43 -12.63 4.87
C TYR A 21 -5.30 -13.61 6.03
N THR A 22 -4.32 -13.38 6.93
CA THR A 22 -4.32 -13.93 8.29
C THR A 22 -5.30 -13.13 9.16
N GLN A 23 -5.71 -13.65 10.32
CA GLN A 23 -6.53 -12.89 11.28
C GLN A 23 -5.83 -11.59 11.68
N ALA A 24 -4.52 -11.63 11.95
CA ALA A 24 -3.71 -10.46 12.23
C ALA A 24 -3.68 -9.46 11.07
N ALA A 25 -3.60 -9.93 9.83
CA ALA A 25 -3.62 -9.04 8.66
C ALA A 25 -4.98 -8.36 8.48
N LEU A 26 -6.09 -9.07 8.73
CA LEU A 26 -7.43 -8.49 8.70
C LEU A 26 -7.62 -7.47 9.84
N ALA A 27 -7.20 -7.81 11.06
CA ALA A 27 -7.26 -6.92 12.20
C ALA A 27 -6.53 -5.59 11.93
N GLN A 28 -5.34 -5.68 11.34
CA GLN A 28 -4.55 -4.50 10.96
C GLN A 28 -5.25 -3.61 9.92
N GLN A 29 -5.95 -4.22 8.93
CA GLN A 29 -6.70 -3.47 7.92
C GLN A 29 -7.91 -2.74 8.52
N LEU A 30 -8.55 -3.35 9.50
CA LEU A 30 -9.72 -2.80 10.18
C LEU A 30 -9.37 -1.90 11.37
N GLN A 31 -8.08 -1.79 11.73
CA GLN A 31 -7.59 -1.06 12.92
C GLN A 31 -8.11 -1.64 14.25
N TYR A 32 -8.26 -2.97 14.30
CA TYR A 32 -8.69 -3.72 15.47
C TYR A 32 -7.62 -4.69 15.95
N SER A 33 -7.82 -5.32 17.12
CA SER A 33 -6.91 -6.34 17.64
C SER A 33 -7.16 -7.71 16.99
N ASP A 34 -6.12 -8.55 16.90
CA ASP A 34 -6.22 -9.94 16.44
C ASP A 34 -7.27 -10.73 17.24
N LYS A 35 -7.36 -10.44 18.57
CA LYS A 35 -8.34 -11.05 19.47
C LYS A 35 -9.78 -10.69 19.11
N ALA A 36 -10.04 -9.47 18.62
CA ALA A 36 -11.36 -9.05 18.18
C ALA A 36 -11.79 -9.84 16.93
N VAL A 37 -10.92 -9.90 15.92
CA VAL A 37 -11.19 -10.67 14.70
C VAL A 37 -11.39 -12.16 15.00
N SER A 38 -10.59 -12.74 15.89
CA SER A 38 -10.74 -14.13 16.32
C SER A 38 -12.11 -14.39 16.99
N LYS A 39 -12.58 -13.47 17.86
CA LYS A 39 -13.90 -13.56 18.48
C LYS A 39 -15.05 -13.45 17.46
N TRP A 40 -14.88 -12.58 16.46
CA TRP A 40 -15.89 -12.46 15.38
C TRP A 40 -15.95 -13.72 14.53
N GLU A 41 -14.81 -14.30 14.16
CA GLU A 41 -14.76 -15.52 13.35
C GLU A 41 -15.19 -16.79 14.10
N SER A 42 -15.07 -16.80 15.42
CA SER A 42 -15.57 -17.88 16.26
C SER A 42 -17.06 -17.75 16.62
N GLY A 43 -17.68 -16.60 16.31
CA GLY A 43 -19.06 -16.30 16.71
C GLY A 43 -19.21 -15.95 18.20
N ALA A 44 -18.10 -15.81 18.95
CA ALA A 44 -18.12 -15.42 20.36
C ALA A 44 -18.58 -13.97 20.56
N SER A 45 -18.37 -13.11 19.59
CA SER A 45 -18.90 -11.74 19.55
C SER A 45 -19.30 -11.37 18.12
N MET A 46 -20.23 -10.43 18.00
CA MET A 46 -20.64 -9.89 16.70
C MET A 46 -19.98 -8.53 16.49
N PRO A 47 -19.43 -8.24 15.28
CA PRO A 47 -19.00 -6.90 14.93
C PRO A 47 -20.18 -5.92 14.99
N ASP A 48 -19.90 -4.67 15.36
CA ASP A 48 -20.91 -3.61 15.26
C ASP A 48 -21.20 -3.23 13.79
N ALA A 49 -22.23 -2.42 13.57
CA ALA A 49 -22.65 -2.04 12.21
C ALA A 49 -21.57 -1.29 11.44
N GLY A 50 -20.75 -0.47 12.10
CA GLY A 50 -19.65 0.25 11.48
C GLY A 50 -18.54 -0.69 11.03
N VAL A 51 -18.22 -1.69 11.84
CA VAL A 51 -17.24 -2.72 11.50
C VAL A 51 -17.76 -3.61 10.37
N LEU A 52 -19.03 -3.99 10.39
CA LEU A 52 -19.63 -4.77 9.28
C LEU A 52 -19.55 -4.01 7.96
N LEU A 53 -19.82 -2.69 7.98
CA LEU A 53 -19.68 -1.84 6.79
C LEU A 53 -18.22 -1.77 6.31
N SER A 54 -17.26 -1.64 7.23
CA SER A 54 -15.84 -1.62 6.91
C SER A 54 -15.37 -2.95 6.31
N ILE A 55 -15.83 -4.08 6.86
CA ILE A 55 -15.56 -5.42 6.33
C ILE A 55 -16.17 -5.57 4.93
N ALA A 56 -17.42 -5.17 4.74
CA ALA A 56 -18.11 -5.22 3.47
C ALA A 56 -17.37 -4.40 2.40
N SER A 57 -16.97 -3.18 2.73
CA SER A 57 -16.16 -2.30 1.85
C SER A 57 -14.79 -2.90 1.52
N LEU A 58 -14.11 -3.48 2.51
CA LEU A 58 -12.78 -4.09 2.34
C LEU A 58 -12.81 -5.25 1.35
N PHE A 59 -13.86 -6.07 1.41
CA PHE A 59 -14.00 -7.25 0.55
C PHE A 59 -14.84 -7.00 -0.71
N GLY A 60 -15.41 -5.80 -0.87
CA GLY A 60 -16.23 -5.45 -2.02
C GLY A 60 -17.56 -6.21 -2.07
N VAL A 61 -18.14 -6.48 -0.90
CA VAL A 61 -19.46 -7.13 -0.73
C VAL A 61 -20.43 -6.17 -0.05
N THR A 62 -21.71 -6.53 -0.02
CA THR A 62 -22.71 -5.79 0.74
C THR A 62 -22.76 -6.27 2.19
N VAL A 63 -23.27 -5.43 3.12
CA VAL A 63 -23.51 -5.87 4.50
C VAL A 63 -24.55 -7.00 4.53
N ASP A 64 -25.55 -6.95 3.63
CA ASP A 64 -26.55 -8.00 3.47
C ASP A 64 -25.92 -9.37 3.14
N TYR A 65 -24.84 -9.38 2.33
CA TYR A 65 -24.05 -10.58 2.08
C TYR A 65 -23.50 -11.18 3.38
N LEU A 66 -22.99 -10.36 4.30
CA LEU A 66 -22.44 -10.86 5.57
C LEU A 66 -23.52 -11.48 6.48
N LEU A 67 -24.78 -11.06 6.32
CA LEU A 67 -25.91 -11.46 7.17
C LEU A 67 -26.69 -12.66 6.62
N ARG A 68 -26.49 -13.05 5.36
CA ARG A 68 -27.20 -14.18 4.74
C ARG A 68 -26.41 -15.48 4.83
N GLU A 69 -27.11 -16.60 4.99
CA GLU A 69 -26.52 -17.95 4.99
C GLU A 69 -26.23 -18.45 3.57
N GLU A 70 -27.17 -18.19 2.65
CA GLU A 70 -27.03 -18.57 1.25
C GLU A 70 -26.75 -17.34 0.39
N HIS A 71 -25.66 -17.40 -0.35
CA HIS A 71 -25.30 -16.41 -1.34
C HIS A 71 -25.76 -16.93 -2.71
N ALA A 72 -26.91 -16.45 -3.20
CA ALA A 72 -27.31 -16.69 -4.59
C ALA A 72 -26.22 -16.13 -5.48
N GLU A 73 -25.44 -17.00 -6.13
CA GLU A 73 -24.39 -16.77 -7.16
C GLU A 73 -23.87 -15.33 -7.33
N GLU A 74 -23.76 -14.58 -6.23
CA GLU A 74 -23.13 -13.27 -6.27
C GLU A 74 -21.64 -13.52 -6.60
N LYS A 75 -21.27 -13.29 -7.85
CA LYS A 75 -19.86 -13.40 -8.31
C LYS A 75 -19.04 -12.42 -7.51
N LEU A 76 -18.66 -12.83 -6.30
CA LEU A 76 -17.70 -12.09 -5.48
C LEU A 76 -16.45 -11.82 -6.34
N PRO A 77 -15.99 -10.60 -6.43
CA PRO A 77 -14.76 -10.33 -7.14
C PRO A 77 -13.67 -11.24 -6.55
N ALA A 78 -13.10 -12.08 -7.40
CA ALA A 78 -12.02 -12.96 -6.96
C ALA A 78 -10.93 -12.10 -6.27
N ALA A 79 -10.30 -12.59 -5.21
CA ALA A 79 -9.22 -11.88 -4.51
C ALA A 79 -8.13 -11.38 -5.49
N SER A 80 -7.96 -12.11 -6.60
CA SER A 80 -7.12 -11.71 -7.74
C SER A 80 -7.63 -10.44 -8.44
N ALA A 81 -8.94 -10.24 -8.55
CA ALA A 81 -9.52 -9.07 -9.21
C ALA A 81 -9.36 -7.81 -8.36
N LEU A 82 -9.59 -7.88 -7.04
CA LEU A 82 -9.33 -6.79 -6.11
C LEU A 82 -7.84 -6.40 -6.10
N ARG A 83 -6.97 -7.40 -6.02
CA ARG A 83 -5.52 -7.17 -6.08
C ARG A 83 -5.10 -6.56 -7.42
N ARG A 84 -5.68 -7.00 -8.53
CA ARG A 84 -5.44 -6.44 -9.86
C ARG A 84 -5.92 -4.99 -9.94
N ARG A 85 -7.10 -4.68 -9.39
CA ARG A 85 -7.63 -3.31 -9.33
C ARG A 85 -6.68 -2.37 -8.57
N HIS A 86 -6.21 -2.75 -7.39
CA HIS A 86 -5.26 -1.93 -6.61
C HIS A 86 -3.94 -1.73 -7.36
N LEU A 87 -3.45 -2.76 -8.03
CA LEU A 87 -2.24 -2.67 -8.85
C LEU A 87 -2.44 -1.70 -10.03
N VAL A 88 -3.56 -1.79 -10.74
CA VAL A 88 -3.89 -0.88 -11.85
C VAL A 88 -3.98 0.56 -11.37
N ILE A 89 -4.65 0.84 -10.24
CA ILE A 89 -4.75 2.19 -9.68
C ILE A 89 -3.35 2.73 -9.33
N SER A 90 -2.49 1.91 -8.71
CA SER A 90 -1.12 2.32 -8.39
C SER A 90 -0.29 2.62 -9.64
N LEU A 91 -0.42 1.80 -10.69
CA LEU A 91 0.28 2.03 -11.96
C LEU A 91 -0.23 3.28 -12.67
N LEU A 92 -1.54 3.53 -12.68
CA LEU A 92 -2.12 4.76 -13.24
C LEU A 92 -1.62 6.01 -12.52
N ALA A 93 -1.52 5.97 -11.19
CA ALA A 93 -0.99 7.09 -10.41
C ALA A 93 0.49 7.37 -10.72
N VAL A 94 1.31 6.32 -10.88
CA VAL A 94 2.71 6.47 -11.32
C VAL A 94 2.78 7.00 -12.75
N ALA A 95 1.94 6.48 -13.67
CA ALA A 95 1.88 6.96 -15.04
C ALA A 95 1.49 8.46 -15.12
N LEU A 96 0.61 8.92 -14.23
CA LEU A 96 0.26 10.35 -14.11
C LEU A 96 1.48 11.20 -13.74
N VAL A 97 2.34 10.73 -12.83
CA VAL A 97 3.60 11.43 -12.48
C VAL A 97 4.47 11.61 -13.72
N TRP A 98 4.63 10.55 -14.53
CA TRP A 98 5.43 10.61 -15.75
C TRP A 98 4.80 11.49 -16.83
N LEU A 99 3.46 11.49 -16.92
CA LEU A 99 2.75 12.39 -17.82
C LEU A 99 2.99 13.86 -17.45
N ILE A 100 2.93 14.19 -16.15
CA ILE A 100 3.23 15.54 -15.66
C ILE A 100 4.69 15.90 -15.96
N ALA A 101 5.65 15.00 -15.70
CA ALA A 101 7.05 15.25 -16.01
C ALA A 101 7.28 15.52 -17.50
N THR A 102 6.60 14.77 -18.36
CA THR A 102 6.65 14.97 -19.83
C THR A 102 6.03 16.31 -20.22
N ALA A 103 4.88 16.68 -19.64
CA ALA A 103 4.25 17.97 -19.88
C ALA A 103 5.16 19.14 -19.46
N VAL A 104 5.81 19.03 -18.30
CA VAL A 104 6.77 20.03 -17.82
C VAL A 104 7.98 20.10 -18.77
N PHE A 105 8.52 18.97 -19.21
CA PHE A 105 9.62 18.92 -20.16
C PHE A 105 9.24 19.64 -21.47
N VAL A 106 8.08 19.32 -22.05
CA VAL A 106 7.57 19.95 -23.28
C VAL A 106 7.40 21.46 -23.08
N PHE A 107 6.76 21.88 -21.99
CA PHE A 107 6.56 23.29 -21.67
C PHE A 107 7.86 24.06 -21.55
N LEU A 108 8.86 23.50 -20.84
CA LEU A 108 10.18 24.11 -20.69
C LEU A 108 10.96 24.17 -22.01
N THR A 109 10.74 23.25 -22.94
CA THR A 109 11.38 23.27 -24.27
C THR A 109 10.96 24.49 -25.09
N PHE A 110 9.72 24.99 -24.89
CA PHE A 110 9.21 26.21 -25.56
C PHE A 110 9.47 27.49 -24.75
N SER A 111 9.94 27.36 -23.52
CA SER A 111 10.30 28.49 -22.66
C SER A 111 11.76 28.93 -22.93
N PRO A 112 12.08 30.23 -22.78
CA PRO A 112 13.46 30.73 -22.88
C PRO A 112 14.34 30.31 -21.67
N ALA A 113 13.88 29.37 -20.86
CA ALA A 113 14.61 28.89 -19.68
C ALA A 113 15.87 28.15 -20.09
N GLU A 114 17.02 28.67 -19.71
CA GLU A 114 18.31 28.00 -19.86
C GLU A 114 18.49 26.98 -18.73
N GLY A 115 18.61 25.68 -19.10
CA GLY A 115 18.88 24.63 -18.10
C GLY A 115 18.71 23.23 -18.67
N PRO A 116 19.18 22.22 -17.94
CA PRO A 116 19.10 20.84 -18.37
C PRO A 116 17.65 20.32 -18.23
N LEU A 117 16.87 20.43 -19.30
CA LEU A 117 15.43 20.07 -19.35
C LEU A 117 15.13 18.64 -18.91
N TRP A 118 16.10 17.72 -19.10
CA TRP A 118 15.98 16.32 -18.70
C TRP A 118 15.86 16.10 -17.18
N LEU A 119 16.16 17.11 -16.36
CA LEU A 119 15.99 17.03 -14.89
C LEU A 119 14.53 16.77 -14.49
N SER A 120 13.54 17.18 -15.29
CA SER A 120 12.14 16.88 -15.03
C SER A 120 11.88 15.38 -14.88
N PHE A 121 12.54 14.54 -15.70
CA PHE A 121 12.43 13.09 -15.63
C PHE A 121 13.18 12.51 -14.43
N ILE A 122 14.33 13.10 -14.06
CA ILE A 122 15.09 12.66 -12.87
C ILE A 122 14.26 12.86 -11.60
N TRP A 123 13.59 14.00 -11.46
CA TRP A 123 12.72 14.27 -10.32
C TRP A 123 11.41 13.44 -10.32
N ALA A 124 10.94 13.00 -11.49
CA ALA A 124 9.82 12.08 -11.57
C ALA A 124 10.09 10.72 -10.90
N VAL A 125 11.35 10.27 -10.84
CA VAL A 125 11.71 8.98 -10.24
C VAL A 125 11.44 8.94 -8.74
N PRO A 126 12.01 9.82 -7.88
CA PRO A 126 11.71 9.82 -6.44
C PRO A 126 10.22 10.08 -6.16
N VAL A 127 9.55 10.95 -6.94
CA VAL A 127 8.11 11.17 -6.79
C VAL A 127 7.32 9.90 -7.06
N SER A 128 7.71 9.11 -8.07
CA SER A 128 7.09 7.81 -8.35
C SER A 128 7.24 6.82 -7.18
N PHE A 129 8.40 6.82 -6.49
CA PHE A 129 8.60 6.00 -5.30
C PHE A 129 7.79 6.48 -4.10
N ILE A 130 7.57 7.78 -3.94
CA ILE A 130 6.64 8.31 -2.91
C ILE A 130 5.23 7.78 -3.16
N VAL A 131 4.72 7.91 -4.39
CA VAL A 131 3.40 7.41 -4.77
C VAL A 131 3.29 5.89 -4.53
N ALA A 132 4.30 5.12 -4.97
CA ALA A 132 4.34 3.67 -4.77
C ALA A 132 4.37 3.29 -3.28
N LEU A 133 5.12 4.03 -2.44
CA LEU A 133 5.18 3.83 -1.00
C LEU A 133 3.81 4.06 -0.34
N VAL A 134 3.12 5.14 -0.70
CA VAL A 134 1.77 5.45 -0.18
C VAL A 134 0.79 4.33 -0.51
N PHE A 135 0.70 3.90 -1.77
CA PHE A 135 -0.19 2.81 -2.16
C PHE A 135 0.20 1.47 -1.53
N ASN A 136 1.51 1.18 -1.39
CA ASN A 136 1.94 -0.04 -0.69
C ASN A 136 1.64 0.02 0.81
N SER A 137 1.63 1.19 1.44
CA SER A 137 1.22 1.36 2.83
C SER A 137 -0.27 1.13 3.04
N ILE A 138 -1.11 1.56 2.08
CA ILE A 138 -2.57 1.44 2.16
C ILE A 138 -3.03 0.01 1.83
N TRP A 139 -2.56 -0.57 0.71
CA TRP A 139 -3.07 -1.85 0.18
C TRP A 139 -2.05 -2.98 0.17
N GLY A 140 -0.79 -2.66 0.41
CA GLY A 140 0.31 -3.60 0.32
C GLY A 140 0.71 -4.23 1.65
N ARG A 141 1.86 -4.90 1.61
CA ARG A 141 2.48 -5.48 2.81
C ARG A 141 3.44 -4.45 3.41
N ARG A 142 3.21 -3.99 4.63
CA ARG A 142 4.10 -3.06 5.37
C ARG A 142 5.58 -3.49 5.34
N ARG A 143 5.83 -4.81 5.30
CA ARG A 143 7.17 -5.37 5.21
C ARG A 143 7.94 -4.95 3.94
N ARG A 144 7.27 -4.50 2.87
CA ARG A 144 7.93 -4.03 1.64
C ARG A 144 8.23 -2.54 1.66
N ASN A 145 7.73 -1.80 2.66
CA ASN A 145 7.95 -0.35 2.73
C ASN A 145 9.43 0.02 2.83
N TYR A 146 10.24 -0.80 3.51
CA TYR A 146 11.68 -0.55 3.61
C TYR A 146 12.37 -0.53 2.24
N LEU A 147 11.90 -1.34 1.28
CA LEU A 147 12.44 -1.32 -0.09
C LEU A 147 12.13 0.00 -0.79
N TYR A 148 10.88 0.46 -0.69
CA TYR A 148 10.47 1.74 -1.29
C TYR A 148 11.19 2.93 -0.62
N ILE A 149 11.36 2.90 0.70
CA ILE A 149 12.08 3.94 1.45
C ILE A 149 13.56 3.95 1.05
N SER A 150 14.19 2.79 0.92
CA SER A 150 15.57 2.65 0.46
C SER A 150 15.74 3.20 -0.96
N LEU A 151 14.89 2.81 -1.90
CA LEU A 151 14.93 3.29 -3.27
C LEU A 151 14.65 4.79 -3.35
N LEU A 152 13.69 5.30 -2.56
CA LEU A 152 13.39 6.72 -2.47
C LEU A 152 14.61 7.52 -1.99
N MET A 153 15.30 7.06 -0.96
CA MET A 153 16.50 7.72 -0.43
C MET A 153 17.58 7.83 -1.51
N TRP A 154 17.92 6.70 -2.17
CA TRP A 154 18.99 6.70 -3.18
C TRP A 154 18.62 7.51 -4.43
N THR A 155 17.38 7.43 -4.88
CA THR A 155 16.93 8.22 -6.05
C THR A 155 16.85 9.70 -5.74
N LEU A 156 16.50 10.08 -4.50
CA LEU A 156 16.52 11.48 -4.06
C LEU A 156 17.94 12.03 -4.00
N LEU A 157 18.89 11.29 -3.41
CA LEU A 157 20.30 11.68 -3.39
C LEU A 157 20.86 11.84 -4.81
N GLY A 158 20.51 10.91 -5.72
CA GLY A 158 20.89 11.00 -7.12
C GLY A 158 20.27 12.21 -7.83
N ALA A 159 19.01 12.51 -7.59
CA ALA A 159 18.34 13.68 -8.18
C ALA A 159 18.98 14.99 -7.71
N VAL A 160 19.25 15.12 -6.41
CA VAL A 160 19.95 16.29 -5.85
C VAL A 160 21.37 16.43 -6.44
N TYR A 161 22.13 15.33 -6.50
CA TYR A 161 23.47 15.34 -7.09
C TYR A 161 23.46 15.81 -8.54
N LEU A 162 22.56 15.26 -9.36
CA LEU A 162 22.43 15.62 -10.78
C LEU A 162 21.95 17.06 -10.99
N THR A 163 21.13 17.58 -10.08
CA THR A 163 20.72 19.00 -10.12
C THR A 163 21.86 19.93 -9.77
N CYS A 164 22.72 19.52 -8.83
CA CYS A 164 23.86 20.31 -8.32
C CYS A 164 25.20 19.87 -8.93
N LEU A 165 25.22 19.34 -10.14
CA LEU A 165 26.41 18.81 -10.80
C LEU A 165 27.61 19.76 -10.77
N PRO A 166 27.46 21.11 -10.99
CA PRO A 166 28.58 22.06 -10.95
C PRO A 166 29.30 22.10 -9.61
N TRP A 167 28.61 21.75 -8.52
CA TRP A 167 29.20 21.79 -7.16
C TRP A 167 29.85 20.49 -6.73
N ASN A 168 29.82 19.46 -7.58
CA ASN A 168 30.47 18.15 -7.37
C ASN A 168 30.16 17.54 -5.98
N LEU A 169 28.91 17.51 -5.58
CA LEU A 169 28.44 17.08 -4.24
C LEU A 169 28.44 15.56 -4.05
N TRP A 170 29.42 14.82 -4.59
CA TRP A 170 29.48 13.37 -4.50
C TRP A 170 29.48 12.84 -3.06
N LEU A 171 29.90 13.65 -2.07
CA LEU A 171 29.86 13.33 -0.65
C LEU A 171 28.44 13.06 -0.13
N LEU A 172 27.39 13.50 -0.83
CA LEU A 172 26.00 13.14 -0.50
C LEU A 172 25.78 11.63 -0.48
N PHE A 173 26.45 10.88 -1.36
CA PHE A 173 26.34 9.42 -1.36
C PHE A 173 26.98 8.77 -0.14
N VAL A 174 28.00 9.39 0.45
CA VAL A 174 28.64 8.94 1.69
C VAL A 174 27.63 9.02 2.85
N ILE A 175 26.80 10.06 2.90
CA ILE A 175 25.70 10.19 3.89
C ILE A 175 24.61 9.14 3.65
N GLY A 176 24.41 8.73 2.40
CA GLY A 176 23.47 7.66 2.06
C GLY A 176 23.79 6.32 2.71
N VAL A 177 25.09 6.01 2.93
CA VAL A 177 25.49 4.73 3.53
C VAL A 177 24.97 4.55 4.95
N PRO A 178 25.24 5.45 5.92
CA PRO A 178 24.65 5.33 7.26
C PRO A 178 23.12 5.40 7.24
N GLY A 179 22.51 6.21 6.36
CA GLY A 179 21.09 6.24 6.16
C GLY A 179 20.52 4.88 5.76
N GLN A 180 21.19 4.18 4.85
CA GLN A 180 20.80 2.82 4.44
C GLN A 180 20.89 1.82 5.60
N VAL A 181 21.92 1.91 6.43
CA VAL A 181 22.08 1.06 7.62
C VAL A 181 20.92 1.27 8.59
N ILE A 182 20.51 2.51 8.84
CA ILE A 182 19.36 2.83 9.70
C ILE A 182 18.08 2.19 9.16
N ILE A 183 17.82 2.29 7.85
CA ILE A 183 16.64 1.69 7.21
C ILE A 183 16.64 0.17 7.40
N LEU A 184 17.79 -0.48 7.23
CA LEU A 184 17.92 -1.94 7.37
C LEU A 184 17.74 -2.40 8.82
N LEU A 185 18.30 -1.67 9.80
CA LEU A 185 18.12 -1.94 11.23
C LEU A 185 16.64 -1.78 11.62
N TRP A 186 15.99 -0.72 11.18
CA TRP A 186 14.57 -0.52 11.42
C TRP A 186 13.71 -1.64 10.82
N ALA A 187 14.02 -2.08 9.60
CA ALA A 187 13.33 -3.22 8.97
C ALA A 187 13.56 -4.53 9.73
N GLY A 188 14.73 -4.69 10.37
CA GLY A 188 15.08 -5.81 11.24
C GLY A 188 14.24 -5.84 12.52
N MET A 189 14.10 -4.69 13.19
CA MET A 189 13.29 -4.58 14.42
C MET A 189 11.83 -4.96 14.19
N GLN A 190 11.23 -4.56 13.07
CA GLN A 190 9.85 -4.95 12.73
C GLN A 190 9.66 -6.48 12.54
N LYS A 191 10.76 -7.23 12.32
CA LYS A 191 10.70 -8.71 12.26
C LYS A 191 10.66 -9.35 13.65
N VAL A 192 11.28 -8.75 14.64
CA VAL A 192 11.38 -9.30 16.01
C VAL A 192 10.07 -9.13 16.75
N GLU A 193 9.43 -7.95 16.69
CA GLU A 193 8.13 -7.69 17.32
C GLU A 193 7.00 -8.63 16.87
N LYS A 194 7.10 -9.22 15.69
CA LYS A 194 6.10 -10.18 15.16
C LYS A 194 6.33 -11.64 15.57
N LYS A 195 7.42 -11.95 16.27
CA LYS A 195 7.73 -13.30 16.79
C LYS A 195 7.41 -13.49 18.27
N GLN A 196 7.11 -12.40 18.97
CA GLN A 196 6.55 -12.41 20.32
C GLN A 196 5.02 -12.31 20.26
#